data_1e01ce5184e18af5a190fc45399f1ce1
#
_entry.id   1e01ce5184e18af5a190fc45399f1ce1
#
_cell.length_a   1.000
_cell.length_b   1.000
_cell.length_c   1.000
_cell.angle_alpha   90.00
_cell.angle_beta   90.00
_cell.angle_gamma   90.00
#
_symmetry.space_group_name_H-M   'P 1'
#
loop_
_entity.id
_entity.type
_entity.pdbx_description
1 polymer ?
#
loop_
_entity_poly.entity_id
_entity_poly.type
_entity_poly.pdbx_seq_one_letter_code
_entity_poly.pdbx_strand_id
1 'polypeptide(L)'
;MEDYLIREIDKIGEMLMHVARRLGLIGQETPKYSVEDVKAEFGKASLPLELDAILQKPNPVRYLVDTKKLSDQGLEAFVDIVFHSDLPDAQKQALLADALAWLDSKGYYSFRLHSLEKV
;
A
#
# COMPACT_ATOMS: atom_id res chain seq x y z
N MET A 1 14.85 13.75 18.81
CA MET A 1 14.10 12.65 19.42
C MET A 1 12.80 12.38 18.72
N GLU A 2 12.04 13.41 18.40
CA GLU A 2 10.82 13.24 17.63
C GLU A 2 11.11 12.69 16.23
N ASP A 3 12.18 13.14 15.60
CA ASP A 3 12.58 12.66 14.30
C ASP A 3 12.89 11.17 14.28
N TYR A 4 13.48 10.69 15.38
CA TYR A 4 13.78 9.26 15.50
C TYR A 4 12.52 8.43 15.59
N LEU A 5 11.54 8.88 16.36
CA LEU A 5 10.26 8.18 16.48
C LEU A 5 9.49 8.18 15.16
N ILE A 6 9.52 9.30 14.43
CA ILE A 6 8.87 9.40 13.14
C ILE A 6 9.52 8.42 12.15
N ARG A 7 10.85 8.31 12.17
CA ARG A 7 11.56 7.35 11.30
C ARG A 7 11.17 5.91 11.60
N GLU A 8 11.06 5.55 12.88
CA GLU A 8 10.66 4.20 13.25
C GLU A 8 9.24 3.89 12.76
N ILE A 9 8.33 4.84 12.91
CA ILE A 9 6.95 4.67 12.47
C ILE A 9 6.87 4.52 10.96
N ASP A 10 7.73 5.22 10.23
CA ASP A 10 7.68 5.26 8.75
C ASP A 10 8.54 4.19 8.08
N LYS A 11 9.20 3.36 8.85
CA LYS A 11 10.09 2.34 8.32
C LYS A 11 9.40 1.38 7.35
N ILE A 12 8.20 0.94 7.72
CA ILE A 12 7.42 0.05 6.86
C ILE A 12 7.04 0.77 5.57
N GLY A 13 6.70 2.05 5.65
CA GLY A 13 6.41 2.85 4.48
C GLY A 13 7.58 2.94 3.52
N GLU A 14 8.78 3.17 4.05
CA GLU A 14 10.00 3.20 3.24
C GLU A 14 10.26 1.86 2.54
N MET A 15 10.06 0.77 3.26
CA MET A 15 10.23 -0.57 2.70
C MET A 15 9.22 -0.82 1.58
N LEU A 16 7.97 -0.36 1.75
CA LEU A 16 6.95 -0.48 0.73
C LEU A 16 7.30 0.31 -0.52
N MET A 17 7.90 1.49 -0.36
CA MET A 17 8.33 2.27 -1.51
C MET A 17 9.47 1.57 -2.26
N HIS A 18 10.35 0.89 -1.54
CA HIS A 18 11.38 0.06 -2.16
C HIS A 18 10.77 -1.06 -2.99
N VAL A 19 9.77 -1.74 -2.43
CA VAL A 19 9.06 -2.81 -3.13
C VAL A 19 8.40 -2.27 -4.39
N ALA A 20 7.76 -1.10 -4.30
CA ALA A 20 7.13 -0.46 -5.45
C ALA A 20 8.14 -0.22 -6.58
N ARG A 21 9.33 0.23 -6.25
CA ARG A 21 10.40 0.45 -7.25
C ARG A 21 10.83 -0.87 -7.88
N ARG A 22 11.00 -1.90 -7.09
CA ARG A 22 11.41 -3.21 -7.59
C ARG A 22 10.36 -3.83 -8.50
N LEU A 23 9.09 -3.52 -8.25
CA LEU A 23 7.99 -3.99 -9.11
C LEU A 23 7.79 -3.11 -10.34
N GLY A 24 8.51 -2.01 -10.45
CA GLY A 24 8.46 -1.14 -11.63
C GLY A 24 7.38 -0.07 -11.60
N LEU A 25 6.77 0.19 -10.44
CA LEU A 25 5.67 1.18 -10.34
C LEU A 25 6.13 2.61 -10.61
N ILE A 26 7.42 2.89 -10.49
CA ILE A 26 7.96 4.23 -10.70
C ILE A 26 8.45 4.41 -12.13
N GLY A 27 8.32 3.36 -12.96
CA GLY A 27 8.66 3.43 -14.37
C GLY A 27 7.58 4.13 -15.18
N GLN A 28 7.86 4.34 -16.47
CA GLN A 28 6.93 5.03 -17.37
C GLN A 28 5.81 4.12 -17.86
N GLU A 29 6.00 2.81 -17.81
CA GLU A 29 5.01 1.86 -18.24
C GLU A 29 4.29 1.26 -17.04
N THR A 30 3.00 0.95 -17.22
CA THR A 30 2.25 0.27 -16.18
C THR A 30 2.76 -1.17 -16.05
N PRO A 31 3.35 -1.53 -14.91
CA PRO A 31 3.88 -2.88 -14.74
C PRO A 31 2.74 -3.89 -14.61
N LYS A 32 3.05 -5.13 -14.98
CA LYS A 32 2.13 -6.24 -14.81
C LYS A 32 2.81 -7.28 -13.93
N TYR A 33 2.20 -7.56 -12.80
CA TYR A 33 2.70 -8.57 -11.88
C TYR A 33 1.53 -9.20 -11.13
N SER A 34 1.79 -10.37 -10.55
CA SER A 34 0.78 -11.11 -9.82
C SER A 34 0.84 -10.81 -8.32
N VAL A 35 -0.20 -11.22 -7.60
CA VAL A 35 -0.20 -11.17 -6.14
C VAL A 35 0.98 -11.98 -5.59
N GLU A 36 1.31 -13.11 -6.24
CA GLU A 36 2.45 -13.93 -5.82
C GLU A 36 3.77 -13.17 -5.96
N ASP A 37 3.91 -12.36 -7.01
CA ASP A 37 5.09 -11.51 -7.18
C ASP A 37 5.21 -10.51 -6.05
N VAL A 38 4.08 -9.90 -5.63
CA VAL A 38 4.05 -8.96 -4.51
C VAL A 38 4.49 -9.66 -3.23
N LYS A 39 3.96 -10.85 -2.97
CA LYS A 39 4.32 -11.64 -1.78
C LYS A 39 5.81 -11.96 -1.77
N ALA A 40 6.37 -12.31 -2.93
CA ALA A 40 7.79 -12.63 -3.05
C ALA A 40 8.65 -11.40 -2.71
N GLU A 41 8.27 -10.23 -3.23
CA GLU A 41 9.01 -9.00 -2.95
C GLU A 41 8.88 -8.58 -1.48
N PHE A 42 7.71 -8.78 -0.87
CA PHE A 42 7.53 -8.54 0.56
C PHE A 42 8.46 -9.44 1.39
N GLY A 43 8.57 -10.71 0.99
CA GLY A 43 9.49 -11.64 1.67
C GLY A 43 10.93 -11.22 1.53
N LYS A 44 11.35 -10.81 0.33
CA LYS A 44 12.73 -10.36 0.10
C LYS A 44 13.07 -9.12 0.91
N ALA A 45 12.12 -8.24 1.10
CA ALA A 45 12.29 -7.02 1.88
C ALA A 45 12.16 -7.25 3.39
N SER A 46 11.80 -8.46 3.79
CA SER A 46 11.51 -8.80 5.20
C SER A 46 10.46 -7.89 5.81
N LEU A 47 9.44 -7.55 5.01
CA LEU A 47 8.34 -6.72 5.49
C LEU A 47 7.49 -7.48 6.51
N PRO A 48 7.14 -6.83 7.64
CA PRO A 48 6.28 -7.47 8.64
C PRO A 48 4.80 -7.40 8.24
N LEU A 49 4.52 -7.68 6.98
CA LEU A 49 3.17 -7.65 6.41
C LEU A 49 2.90 -8.96 5.67
N GLU A 50 1.83 -9.63 6.04
CA GLU A 50 1.37 -10.82 5.33
C GLU A 50 0.19 -10.43 4.44
N LEU A 51 0.42 -10.40 3.14
CA LEU A 51 -0.57 -9.89 2.19
C LEU A 51 -1.89 -10.67 2.26
N ASP A 52 -1.84 -11.99 2.28
CA ASP A 52 -3.07 -12.81 2.34
C ASP A 52 -3.88 -12.51 3.59
N ALA A 53 -3.22 -12.44 4.74
CA ALA A 53 -3.90 -12.14 6.00
C ALA A 53 -4.55 -10.76 5.98
N ILE A 54 -3.83 -9.78 5.41
CA ILE A 54 -4.33 -8.41 5.33
C ILE A 54 -5.57 -8.34 4.43
N LEU A 55 -5.51 -8.97 3.26
CA LEU A 55 -6.60 -8.92 2.30
C LEU A 55 -7.85 -9.65 2.76
N GLN A 56 -7.71 -10.58 3.71
CA GLN A 56 -8.85 -11.31 4.27
C GLN A 56 -9.53 -10.56 5.42
N LYS A 57 -8.95 -9.46 5.90
CA LYS A 57 -9.58 -8.69 6.97
C LYS A 57 -10.85 -8.01 6.47
N PRO A 58 -11.87 -7.83 7.32
CA PRO A 58 -13.08 -7.11 6.93
C PRO A 58 -12.80 -5.68 6.48
N ASN A 59 -11.80 -5.05 7.08
CA ASN A 59 -11.37 -3.70 6.70
C ASN A 59 -9.85 -3.65 6.70
N PRO A 60 -9.20 -3.99 5.56
CA PRO A 60 -7.75 -4.02 5.50
C PRO A 60 -7.08 -2.68 5.81
N VAL A 61 -7.68 -1.57 5.39
CA VAL A 61 -7.12 -0.24 5.63
C VAL A 61 -7.04 0.04 7.14
N ARG A 62 -8.12 -0.22 7.87
CA ARG A 62 -8.14 -0.01 9.32
C ARG A 62 -7.11 -0.91 10.01
N TYR A 63 -7.00 -2.15 9.58
CA TYR A 63 -6.01 -3.07 10.13
C TYR A 63 -4.59 -2.53 9.94
N LEU A 64 -4.29 -2.06 8.73
CA LEU A 64 -2.96 -1.53 8.43
C LEU A 64 -2.65 -0.28 9.27
N VAL A 65 -3.62 0.60 9.43
CA VAL A 65 -3.42 1.84 10.18
C VAL A 65 -3.38 1.59 11.67
N ASP A 66 -4.35 0.84 12.19
CA ASP A 66 -4.50 0.67 13.64
C ASP A 66 -3.54 -0.36 14.23
N THR A 67 -3.33 -1.48 13.53
CA THR A 67 -2.51 -2.57 14.04
C THR A 67 -1.07 -2.48 13.57
N LYS A 68 -0.85 -2.21 12.30
CA LYS A 68 0.49 -2.14 11.73
C LYS A 68 1.08 -0.74 11.77
N LYS A 69 0.30 0.26 12.17
CA LYS A 69 0.75 1.64 12.34
C LYS A 69 1.35 2.23 11.07
N LEU A 70 0.76 1.90 9.93
CA LEU A 70 1.23 2.40 8.65
C LEU A 70 1.02 3.92 8.57
N SER A 71 2.03 4.63 8.06
CA SER A 71 1.90 6.06 7.80
C SER A 71 0.99 6.30 6.59
N ASP A 72 0.59 7.55 6.37
CA ASP A 72 -0.23 7.91 5.21
C ASP A 72 0.49 7.54 3.91
N GLN A 73 1.80 7.80 3.84
CA GLN A 73 2.61 7.45 2.68
C GLN A 73 2.75 5.94 2.52
N GLY A 74 2.86 5.22 3.64
CA GLY A 74 2.92 3.77 3.61
C GLY A 74 1.64 3.15 3.11
N LEU A 75 0.50 3.67 3.55
CA LEU A 75 -0.80 3.22 3.08
C LEU A 75 -0.96 3.48 1.58
N GLU A 76 -0.58 4.67 1.12
CA GLU A 76 -0.61 5.02 -0.30
C GLU A 76 0.22 4.03 -1.11
N ALA A 77 1.44 3.74 -0.68
CA ALA A 77 2.31 2.80 -1.37
C ALA A 77 1.74 1.39 -1.39
N PHE A 78 1.18 0.93 -0.28
CA PHE A 78 0.59 -0.40 -0.20
C PHE A 78 -0.57 -0.55 -1.19
N VAL A 79 -1.47 0.41 -1.21
CA VAL A 79 -2.63 0.36 -2.10
C VAL A 79 -2.20 0.43 -3.56
N ASP A 80 -1.24 1.28 -3.88
CA ASP A 80 -0.71 1.41 -5.24
C ASP A 80 -0.12 0.06 -5.72
N ILE A 81 0.67 -0.59 -4.87
CA ILE A 81 1.26 -1.89 -5.19
C ILE A 81 0.16 -2.93 -5.47
N VAL A 82 -0.81 -3.03 -4.59
CA VAL A 82 -1.86 -4.05 -4.69
C VAL A 82 -2.79 -3.77 -5.86
N PHE A 83 -3.08 -2.50 -6.12
CA PHE A 83 -3.98 -2.10 -7.21
C PHE A 83 -3.44 -2.54 -8.58
N HIS A 84 -2.13 -2.58 -8.74
CA HIS A 84 -1.51 -2.98 -10.01
C HIS A 84 -1.22 -4.48 -10.09
N SER A 85 -1.64 -5.24 -9.09
CA SER A 85 -1.52 -6.71 -9.12
C SER A 85 -2.70 -7.33 -9.88
N ASP A 86 -2.75 -8.66 -9.91
CA ASP A 86 -3.82 -9.39 -10.60
C ASP A 86 -5.00 -9.75 -9.70
N LEU A 87 -5.19 -9.00 -8.60
CA LEU A 87 -6.38 -9.15 -7.78
C LEU A 87 -7.65 -8.83 -8.58
N PRO A 88 -8.80 -9.42 -8.20
CA PRO A 88 -10.08 -9.06 -8.84
C PRO A 88 -10.36 -7.56 -8.71
N ASP A 89 -10.93 -6.98 -9.77
CA ASP A 89 -11.20 -5.55 -9.82
C ASP A 89 -12.08 -5.06 -8.69
N ALA A 90 -13.10 -5.83 -8.32
CA ALA A 90 -13.99 -5.46 -7.22
C ALA A 90 -13.22 -5.28 -5.90
N GLN A 91 -12.27 -6.18 -5.65
CA GLN A 91 -11.45 -6.10 -4.44
C GLN A 91 -10.50 -4.91 -4.48
N LYS A 92 -9.89 -4.66 -5.63
CA LYS A 92 -9.01 -3.50 -5.83
C LYS A 92 -9.76 -2.20 -5.61
N GLN A 93 -10.95 -2.07 -6.18
CA GLN A 93 -11.75 -0.86 -6.07
C GLN A 93 -12.21 -0.62 -4.64
N ALA A 94 -12.59 -1.67 -3.94
CA ALA A 94 -12.99 -1.56 -2.54
C ALA A 94 -11.82 -1.07 -1.67
N LEU A 95 -10.63 -1.64 -1.88
CA LEU A 95 -9.45 -1.24 -1.14
C LEU A 95 -9.09 0.21 -1.43
N LEU A 96 -9.13 0.62 -2.69
CA LEU A 96 -8.84 1.98 -3.10
C LEU A 96 -9.83 2.97 -2.46
N ALA A 97 -11.12 2.66 -2.51
CA ALA A 97 -12.15 3.53 -1.95
C ALA A 97 -11.96 3.70 -0.43
N ASP A 98 -11.68 2.61 0.28
CA ASP A 98 -11.47 2.66 1.72
C ASP A 98 -10.23 3.47 2.08
N ALA A 99 -9.14 3.31 1.31
CA ALA A 99 -7.92 4.06 1.54
C ALA A 99 -8.12 5.55 1.29
N LEU A 100 -8.82 5.91 0.21
CA LEU A 100 -9.11 7.31 -0.10
C LEU A 100 -9.98 7.95 0.96
N ALA A 101 -11.01 7.24 1.43
CA ALA A 101 -11.87 7.75 2.49
C ALA A 101 -11.08 8.02 3.77
N TRP A 102 -10.18 7.12 4.11
CA TRP A 102 -9.34 7.28 5.31
C TRP A 102 -8.40 8.48 5.16
N LEU A 103 -7.66 8.55 4.05
CA LEU A 103 -6.69 9.61 3.83
C LEU A 103 -7.36 10.98 3.73
N ASP A 104 -8.49 11.07 3.03
CA ASP A 104 -9.25 12.32 2.92
C ASP A 104 -9.74 12.78 4.29
N SER A 105 -10.19 11.86 5.15
CA SER A 105 -10.65 12.21 6.49
C SER A 105 -9.54 12.81 7.36
N LYS A 106 -8.28 12.52 7.03
CA LYS A 106 -7.11 13.05 7.73
C LYS A 106 -6.54 14.30 7.08
N GLY A 107 -7.13 14.74 5.98
CA GLY A 107 -6.62 15.88 5.24
C GLY A 107 -5.42 15.58 4.36
N TYR A 108 -5.15 14.31 4.10
CA TYR A 108 -4.06 13.88 3.22
C TYR A 108 -4.61 13.61 1.83
N TYR A 109 -4.27 14.46 0.87
CA TYR A 109 -4.71 14.27 -0.51
C TYR A 109 -3.67 13.47 -1.29
N SER A 110 -4.06 12.29 -1.76
CA SER A 110 -3.19 11.44 -2.55
C SER A 110 -3.50 11.59 -4.04
N PHE A 111 -2.69 12.36 -4.74
CA PHE A 111 -2.81 12.46 -6.19
C PHE A 111 -2.69 11.10 -6.86
N ARG A 112 -1.78 10.29 -6.36
CA ARG A 112 -1.52 8.96 -6.93
C ARG A 112 -2.76 8.08 -6.87
N LEU A 113 -3.38 7.96 -5.69
CA LEU A 113 -4.55 7.10 -5.52
C LEU A 113 -5.78 7.68 -6.20
N HIS A 114 -5.99 9.00 -6.15
CA HIS A 114 -7.11 9.61 -6.85
C HIS A 114 -7.01 9.41 -8.36
N SER A 115 -5.80 9.40 -8.92
CA SER A 115 -5.62 9.14 -10.35
C SER A 115 -6.04 7.73 -10.74
N LEU A 116 -5.97 6.77 -9.81
CA LEU A 116 -6.37 5.39 -10.07
C LEU A 116 -7.89 5.23 -10.18
N GLU A 117 -8.66 6.15 -9.60
CA GLU A 117 -10.12 6.12 -9.69
C GLU A 117 -10.61 6.29 -11.12
N LYS A 118 -9.81 6.90 -11.98
CA LYS A 118 -10.19 7.22 -13.36
C LYS A 118 -9.85 6.11 -14.34
N VAL A 119 -9.25 5.05 -13.88
CA VAL A 119 -8.81 3.93 -14.75
C VAL A 119 -9.90 2.90 -14.96
#